data_b8368efa630e7bd9da3a5da43ed6ff0c
#
_entry.id   b8368efa630e7bd9da3a5da43ed6ff0c
#
_cell.length_a   1.000
_cell.length_b   1.000
_cell.length_c   1.000
_cell.angle_alpha   90.00
_cell.angle_beta   90.00
_cell.angle_gamma   90.00
#
_symmetry.space_group_name_H-M   'P 1'
#
loop_
_entity.id
_entity.type
_entity.pdbx_description
1 polymer ?
#
loop_
_entity_poly.entity_id
_entity_poly.type
_entity_poly.pdbx_seq_one_letter_code
_entity_poly.pdbx_strand_id
1 'polypeptide(L)'
;MTRTSFGPKFVVKGCSVVIEMNPGKGAQLVRAAGVSAQLMAKENGDAQIRMPSGEVRIVRTNCRACIGQVGNIDHENVQIGKAGRKRHMGWRPTVRGSVMNPVDHPHGGGEGKSPVGRPGPVTPWGKPAMGYKTRSKKNPTNKFIVKRRNEK
;
A
#
# COMPACT_ATOMS: atom_id res chain seq x y z
N MET A 1 -12.75 12.39 -16.26
CA MET A 1 -12.87 11.15 -15.47
C MET A 1 -14.31 11.00 -14.99
N THR A 2 -15.02 10.03 -15.50
CA THR A 2 -16.42 9.78 -15.13
C THR A 2 -16.50 9.06 -13.78
N ARG A 3 -17.17 9.67 -12.82
CA ARG A 3 -17.46 9.04 -11.53
C ARG A 3 -18.68 8.15 -11.69
N THR A 4 -18.52 6.86 -11.50
CA THR A 4 -19.61 5.90 -11.51
C THR A 4 -19.76 5.23 -10.15
N SER A 5 -20.99 5.07 -9.68
CA SER A 5 -21.31 4.18 -8.58
C SER A 5 -21.38 2.76 -9.11
N PHE A 6 -21.01 1.76 -8.31
CA PHE A 6 -21.20 0.35 -8.64
C PHE A 6 -22.70 -0.07 -8.62
N GLY A 7 -23.61 0.84 -9.00
CA GLY A 7 -25.05 0.59 -9.04
C GLY A 7 -25.46 -0.67 -9.83
N PRO A 8 -26.69 -1.20 -9.68
CA PRO A 8 -27.11 -2.50 -10.19
C PRO A 8 -27.04 -2.66 -11.72
N LYS A 9 -26.86 -1.59 -12.47
CA LYS A 9 -26.94 -1.59 -13.96
C LYS A 9 -25.60 -1.58 -14.70
N PHE A 10 -24.44 -1.52 -14.02
CA PHE A 10 -23.15 -1.51 -14.70
C PHE A 10 -22.29 -2.70 -14.33
N VAL A 11 -22.34 -3.74 -15.15
CA VAL A 11 -21.31 -4.77 -15.21
C VAL A 11 -20.17 -4.22 -16.07
N VAL A 12 -19.26 -3.50 -15.46
CA VAL A 12 -18.00 -3.15 -16.15
C VAL A 12 -16.98 -4.21 -15.74
N LYS A 13 -16.73 -5.17 -16.61
CA LYS A 13 -15.47 -5.91 -16.64
C LYS A 13 -14.40 -4.90 -17.02
N GLY A 14 -13.85 -4.17 -16.05
CA GLY A 14 -12.90 -3.11 -16.34
C GLY A 14 -12.01 -2.81 -15.14
N CYS A 15 -10.88 -2.17 -15.42
CA CYS A 15 -10.01 -1.62 -14.39
C CYS A 15 -10.71 -0.46 -13.69
N SER A 16 -10.74 -0.48 -12.36
CA SER A 16 -11.26 0.60 -11.53
C SER A 16 -10.12 1.24 -10.74
N VAL A 17 -10.15 2.55 -10.60
CA VAL A 17 -9.16 3.29 -9.84
C VAL A 17 -9.84 4.25 -8.86
N VAL A 18 -9.14 4.64 -7.82
CA VAL A 18 -9.59 5.62 -6.84
C VAL A 18 -10.95 5.24 -6.25
N ILE A 19 -10.96 4.16 -5.45
CA ILE A 19 -12.17 3.50 -4.95
C ILE A 19 -12.49 3.99 -3.54
N GLU A 20 -13.77 4.25 -3.26
CA GLU A 20 -14.26 4.53 -1.92
C GLU A 20 -14.33 3.24 -1.07
N MET A 21 -14.01 3.35 0.23
CA MET A 21 -14.22 2.28 1.20
C MET A 21 -15.60 2.36 1.85
N ASN A 22 -16.09 3.56 2.06
CA ASN A 22 -17.41 3.85 2.60
C ASN A 22 -18.12 4.86 1.69
N PRO A 23 -19.40 4.70 1.43
CA PRO A 23 -20.15 5.62 0.56
C PRO A 23 -20.05 7.08 1.03
N GLY A 24 -19.73 7.97 0.11
CA GLY A 24 -19.66 9.41 0.36
C GLY A 24 -18.42 9.92 1.11
N LYS A 25 -17.53 9.03 1.59
CA LYS A 25 -16.33 9.43 2.35
C LYS A 25 -15.15 9.85 1.46
N GLY A 26 -15.29 9.66 0.15
CA GLY A 26 -14.21 9.91 -0.79
C GLY A 26 -13.31 8.71 -1.02
N ALA A 27 -12.61 8.71 -2.13
CA ALA A 27 -11.81 7.60 -2.57
C ALA A 27 -10.50 7.48 -1.78
N GLN A 28 -10.23 6.29 -1.28
CA GLN A 28 -9.07 6.00 -0.42
C GLN A 28 -8.18 4.85 -0.95
N LEU A 29 -8.74 3.97 -1.79
CA LEU A 29 -8.01 2.82 -2.35
C LEU A 29 -7.53 3.10 -3.77
N VAL A 30 -6.43 2.45 -4.19
CA VAL A 30 -5.88 2.47 -5.56
C VAL A 30 -5.58 3.90 -6.04
N ARG A 31 -4.75 4.63 -5.29
CA ARG A 31 -4.43 6.04 -5.53
C ARG A 31 -3.02 6.28 -6.07
N ALA A 32 -2.15 5.28 -6.05
CA ALA A 32 -0.78 5.42 -6.54
C ALA A 32 -0.74 5.66 -8.05
N ALA A 33 0.34 6.29 -8.53
CA ALA A 33 0.53 6.58 -9.95
C ALA A 33 0.58 5.27 -10.77
N GLY A 34 -0.07 5.25 -11.92
CA GLY A 34 -0.05 4.14 -12.86
C GLY A 34 -0.82 2.88 -12.42
N VAL A 35 -1.43 2.85 -11.23
CA VAL A 35 -2.12 1.64 -10.75
C VAL A 35 -3.58 1.57 -11.20
N SER A 36 -4.09 0.35 -11.23
CA SER A 36 -5.51 0.05 -11.43
C SER A 36 -5.90 -1.16 -10.59
N ALA A 37 -7.18 -1.32 -10.30
CA ALA A 37 -7.76 -2.51 -9.67
C ALA A 37 -8.76 -3.16 -10.60
N GLN A 38 -9.01 -4.45 -10.42
CA GLN A 38 -9.92 -5.23 -11.23
C GLN A 38 -11.18 -5.57 -10.44
N LEU A 39 -12.36 -5.29 -11.00
CA LEU A 39 -13.62 -5.77 -10.48
C LEU A 39 -13.79 -7.26 -10.87
N MET A 40 -13.85 -8.14 -9.87
CA MET A 40 -13.93 -9.59 -10.06
C MET A 40 -15.40 -10.07 -10.13
N ALA A 41 -16.18 -9.69 -9.13
CA ALA A 41 -17.58 -10.10 -9.02
C ALA A 41 -18.41 -9.01 -8.35
N LYS A 42 -19.71 -9.08 -8.53
CA LYS A 42 -20.69 -8.20 -7.90
C LYS A 42 -21.92 -9.03 -7.55
N GLU A 43 -22.15 -9.23 -6.27
CA GLU A 43 -23.20 -10.10 -5.75
C GLU A 43 -23.77 -9.51 -4.45
N ASN A 44 -25.06 -9.69 -4.21
CA ASN A 44 -25.73 -9.37 -2.94
C ASN A 44 -25.47 -7.97 -2.37
N GLY A 45 -25.28 -6.95 -3.23
CA GLY A 45 -24.98 -5.59 -2.80
C GLY A 45 -23.50 -5.32 -2.50
N ASP A 46 -22.63 -6.31 -2.66
CA ASP A 46 -21.19 -6.22 -2.48
C ASP A 46 -20.43 -6.39 -3.81
N ALA A 47 -19.27 -5.78 -3.92
CA ALA A 47 -18.35 -5.88 -5.05
C ALA A 47 -17.01 -6.44 -4.59
N GLN A 48 -16.53 -7.49 -5.24
CA GLN A 48 -15.21 -8.06 -5.00
C GLN A 48 -14.19 -7.40 -5.93
N ILE A 49 -13.17 -6.80 -5.36
CA ILE A 49 -12.16 -6.02 -6.09
C ILE A 49 -10.78 -6.61 -5.81
N ARG A 50 -10.06 -6.93 -6.89
CA ARG A 50 -8.65 -7.32 -6.83
C ARG A 50 -7.79 -6.08 -6.87
N MET A 51 -7.08 -5.83 -5.77
CA MET A 51 -6.17 -4.70 -5.60
C MET A 51 -4.85 -4.91 -6.36
N PRO A 52 -4.08 -3.85 -6.66
CA PRO A 52 -2.76 -3.98 -7.28
C PRO A 52 -1.79 -4.88 -6.50
N SER A 53 -1.96 -4.97 -5.17
CA SER A 53 -1.18 -5.86 -4.29
C SER A 53 -1.53 -7.35 -4.44
N GLY A 54 -2.59 -7.69 -5.19
CA GLY A 54 -3.14 -9.05 -5.30
C GLY A 54 -4.18 -9.40 -4.23
N GLU A 55 -4.39 -8.55 -3.23
CA GLU A 55 -5.46 -8.74 -2.23
C GLU A 55 -6.83 -8.61 -2.89
N VAL A 56 -7.73 -9.54 -2.60
CA VAL A 56 -9.14 -9.45 -3.01
C VAL A 56 -9.96 -8.95 -1.82
N ARG A 57 -10.66 -7.85 -2.04
CA ARG A 57 -11.39 -7.16 -0.99
C ARG A 57 -12.84 -6.89 -1.39
N ILE A 58 -13.74 -6.98 -0.40
CA ILE A 58 -15.14 -6.64 -0.55
C ILE A 58 -15.34 -5.14 -0.27
N VAL A 59 -16.09 -4.49 -1.15
CA VAL A 59 -16.54 -3.11 -1.02
C VAL A 59 -18.03 -3.06 -1.37
N ARG A 60 -18.81 -2.26 -0.65
CA ARG A 60 -20.25 -2.12 -0.94
C ARG A 60 -20.48 -1.54 -2.33
N THR A 61 -21.50 -2.00 -3.03
CA THR A 61 -21.83 -1.51 -4.39
C THR A 61 -22.22 -0.04 -4.45
N ASN A 62 -22.64 0.56 -3.33
CA ASN A 62 -22.93 1.98 -3.21
C ASN A 62 -21.67 2.87 -3.18
N CYS A 63 -20.48 2.28 -3.02
CA CYS A 63 -19.23 3.03 -3.10
C CYS A 63 -18.96 3.49 -4.52
N ARG A 64 -18.41 4.70 -4.64
CA ARG A 64 -18.03 5.27 -5.93
C ARG A 64 -16.61 4.85 -6.31
N ALA A 65 -16.39 4.71 -7.61
CA ALA A 65 -15.05 4.50 -8.19
C ALA A 65 -14.94 5.22 -9.52
N CYS A 66 -13.71 5.56 -9.91
CA CYS A 66 -13.43 6.02 -11.27
C CYS A 66 -13.05 4.80 -12.13
N ILE A 67 -13.42 4.81 -13.40
CA ILE A 67 -13.03 3.78 -14.36
C ILE A 67 -11.77 4.22 -15.09
N GLY A 68 -10.80 3.31 -15.26
CA GLY A 68 -9.57 3.57 -15.98
C GLY A 68 -8.32 3.24 -15.17
N GLN A 69 -7.24 3.95 -15.42
CA GLN A 69 -5.94 3.84 -14.77
C GLN A 69 -5.54 5.20 -14.19
N VAL A 70 -4.87 5.21 -13.04
CA VAL A 70 -4.32 6.45 -12.46
C VAL A 70 -3.24 6.99 -13.39
N GLY A 71 -3.24 8.29 -13.62
CA GLY A 71 -2.24 8.94 -14.47
C GLY A 71 -0.82 8.90 -13.90
N ASN A 72 0.12 9.58 -14.59
CA ASN A 72 1.54 9.63 -14.24
C ASN A 72 2.20 8.24 -14.24
N ILE A 73 1.96 7.47 -15.30
CA ILE A 73 2.38 6.07 -15.45
C ILE A 73 3.90 5.91 -15.31
N ASP A 74 4.67 6.86 -15.83
CA ASP A 74 6.13 6.82 -15.82
C ASP A 74 6.76 7.26 -14.48
N HIS A 75 5.94 7.44 -13.44
CA HIS A 75 6.44 7.89 -12.14
C HIS A 75 7.53 6.97 -11.55
N GLU A 76 7.42 5.67 -11.77
CA GLU A 76 8.41 4.69 -11.30
C GLU A 76 9.74 4.78 -12.05
N ASN A 77 9.71 5.26 -13.30
CA ASN A 77 10.89 5.36 -14.16
C ASN A 77 11.69 6.65 -13.92
N VAL A 78 11.15 7.58 -13.11
CA VAL A 78 11.81 8.87 -12.85
C VAL A 78 13.04 8.68 -11.97
N GLN A 79 14.20 9.01 -12.52
CA GLN A 79 15.46 9.08 -11.78
C GLN A 79 15.70 10.50 -11.28
N ILE A 80 15.80 10.63 -9.96
CA ILE A 80 15.96 11.95 -9.30
C ILE A 80 17.35 12.55 -9.57
N GLY A 81 18.37 11.71 -9.73
CA GLY A 81 19.72 12.05 -10.13
C GLY A 81 20.61 12.53 -8.98
N LYS A 82 20.12 13.38 -8.08
CA LYS A 82 20.93 13.92 -6.98
C LYS A 82 20.13 14.05 -5.66
N ALA A 83 20.85 13.95 -4.54
CA ALA A 83 20.26 14.06 -3.20
C ALA A 83 19.59 15.42 -2.93
N GLY A 84 20.14 16.51 -3.48
CA GLY A 84 19.55 17.85 -3.34
C GLY A 84 18.16 17.96 -3.95
N ARG A 85 17.89 17.30 -5.09
CA ARG A 85 16.55 17.27 -5.68
C ARG A 85 15.55 16.56 -4.77
N LYS A 86 15.96 15.46 -4.12
CA LYS A 86 15.15 14.74 -3.13
C LYS A 86 14.85 15.63 -1.92
N ARG A 87 15.83 16.45 -1.48
CA ARG A 87 15.64 17.45 -0.40
C ARG A 87 14.61 18.50 -0.79
N HIS A 88 14.63 19.02 -2.01
CA HIS A 88 13.64 19.99 -2.50
C HIS A 88 12.22 19.41 -2.59
N MET A 89 12.09 18.08 -2.71
CA MET A 89 10.80 17.37 -2.63
C MET A 89 10.27 17.19 -1.19
N GLY A 90 10.96 17.73 -0.19
CA GLY A 90 10.59 17.64 1.22
C GLY A 90 11.10 16.40 1.96
N TRP A 91 11.88 15.53 1.31
CA TRP A 91 12.46 14.35 1.95
C TRP A 91 13.70 14.72 2.78
N ARG A 92 13.69 14.32 4.03
CA ARG A 92 14.90 14.42 4.88
C ARG A 92 15.83 13.23 4.61
N PRO A 93 17.16 13.39 4.86
CA PRO A 93 18.10 12.28 4.81
C PRO A 93 17.68 11.14 5.76
N THR A 94 17.83 9.90 5.31
CA THR A 94 17.58 8.72 6.13
C THR A 94 18.88 8.20 6.70
N VAL A 95 18.97 8.08 8.03
CA VAL A 95 20.12 7.55 8.74
C VAL A 95 19.89 6.07 9.05
N ARG A 96 20.88 5.22 8.74
CA ARG A 96 20.84 3.78 9.02
C ARG A 96 21.06 3.54 10.51
N GLY A 97 20.41 2.52 11.09
CA GLY A 97 20.64 2.14 12.48
C GLY A 97 22.08 1.75 12.80
N SER A 98 22.80 1.15 11.83
CA SER A 98 24.21 0.74 12.00
C SER A 98 25.22 1.88 12.17
N VAL A 99 24.85 3.12 11.88
CA VAL A 99 25.69 4.32 12.07
C VAL A 99 25.30 5.14 13.31
N MET A 100 24.35 4.64 14.08
CA MET A 100 23.91 5.23 15.34
C MET A 100 24.67 4.63 16.52
N ASN A 101 24.53 5.24 17.69
CA ASN A 101 25.05 4.69 18.93
C ASN A 101 24.19 3.52 19.42
N PRO A 102 24.75 2.61 20.27
CA PRO A 102 24.00 1.48 20.83
C PRO A 102 22.75 1.89 21.60
N VAL A 103 22.74 3.08 22.20
CA VAL A 103 21.55 3.63 22.88
C VAL A 103 20.42 4.00 21.95
N ASP A 104 20.73 4.36 20.71
CA ASP A 104 19.76 4.88 19.75
C ASP A 104 19.13 3.78 18.89
N HIS A 105 19.88 2.70 18.64
CA HIS A 105 19.42 1.63 17.76
C HIS A 105 20.06 0.28 18.13
N PRO A 106 19.31 -0.85 18.07
CA PRO A 106 19.87 -2.19 18.29
C PRO A 106 21.01 -2.60 17.36
N HIS A 107 21.16 -1.97 16.21
CA HIS A 107 22.27 -2.17 15.27
C HIS A 107 23.41 -1.17 15.49
N GLY A 108 23.28 -0.28 16.44
CA GLY A 108 24.27 0.76 16.71
C GLY A 108 25.54 0.22 17.39
N GLY A 109 26.60 1.01 17.31
CA GLY A 109 27.90 0.71 17.90
C GLY A 109 28.84 -0.04 16.97
N GLY A 110 30.03 -0.35 17.50
CA GLY A 110 31.12 -0.95 16.76
C GLY A 110 32.01 0.07 16.07
N GLU A 111 33.11 -0.41 15.50
CA GLU A 111 34.11 0.39 14.80
C GLU A 111 34.02 0.15 13.28
N GLY A 112 34.17 1.22 12.50
CA GLY A 112 34.12 1.18 11.05
C GLY A 112 32.74 0.77 10.50
N LYS A 113 32.71 -0.17 9.54
CA LYS A 113 31.48 -0.71 8.97
C LYS A 113 31.02 -1.95 9.72
N SER A 114 30.34 -1.74 10.85
CA SER A 114 29.82 -2.84 11.65
C SER A 114 28.68 -3.60 10.94
N PRO A 115 28.66 -4.93 11.01
CA PRO A 115 27.55 -5.74 10.54
C PRO A 115 26.31 -5.58 11.45
N VAL A 116 25.16 -6.08 11.02
CA VAL A 116 23.92 -6.08 11.83
C VAL A 116 24.09 -6.86 13.16
N GLY A 117 24.96 -7.90 13.18
CA GLY A 117 25.29 -8.69 14.37
C GLY A 117 24.12 -9.47 14.96
N ARG A 118 23.04 -9.70 14.21
CA ARG A 118 21.83 -10.41 14.62
C ARG A 118 21.38 -11.35 13.50
N PRO A 119 20.57 -12.39 13.79
CA PRO A 119 20.03 -13.28 12.76
C PRO A 119 19.24 -12.57 11.65
N GLY A 120 18.71 -11.39 11.93
CA GLY A 120 18.01 -10.56 10.97
C GLY A 120 17.94 -9.11 11.40
N PRO A 121 17.67 -8.18 10.48
CA PRO A 121 17.55 -6.77 10.81
C PRO A 121 16.31 -6.51 11.68
N VAL A 122 16.46 -5.58 12.61
CA VAL A 122 15.39 -5.18 13.53
C VAL A 122 15.11 -3.67 13.42
N THR A 123 13.94 -3.28 13.89
CA THR A 123 13.55 -1.88 14.01
C THR A 123 14.23 -1.23 15.23
N PRO A 124 14.19 0.13 15.38
CA PRO A 124 14.70 0.80 16.58
C PRO A 124 14.14 0.25 17.89
N TRP A 125 12.95 -0.33 17.86
CA TRP A 125 12.29 -0.95 19.03
C TRP A 125 12.53 -2.46 19.15
N GLY A 126 13.46 -3.01 18.39
CA GLY A 126 13.85 -4.42 18.49
C GLY A 126 12.93 -5.43 17.79
N LYS A 127 11.88 -4.98 17.09
CA LYS A 127 11.01 -5.88 16.32
C LYS A 127 11.66 -6.26 14.99
N PRO A 128 11.44 -7.49 14.47
CA PRO A 128 11.91 -7.86 13.14
C PRO A 128 11.48 -6.87 12.08
N ALA A 129 12.43 -6.37 11.27
CA ALA A 129 12.15 -5.38 10.22
C ALA A 129 11.64 -6.02 8.93
N MET A 130 12.03 -7.27 8.65
CA MET A 130 11.71 -7.99 7.42
C MET A 130 10.63 -9.04 7.66
N GLY A 131 9.57 -9.02 6.83
CA GLY A 131 8.55 -10.07 6.81
C GLY A 131 7.61 -10.15 8.02
N TYR A 132 7.75 -9.27 8.99
CA TYR A 132 6.90 -9.30 10.19
C TYR A 132 5.47 -8.85 9.88
N LYS A 133 4.50 -9.70 10.22
CA LYS A 133 3.07 -9.43 10.00
C LYS A 133 2.54 -8.50 11.11
N THR A 134 2.46 -7.20 10.84
CA THR A 134 2.06 -6.18 11.83
C THR A 134 0.54 -6.00 11.95
N ARG A 135 -0.25 -6.47 10.98
CA ARG A 135 -1.71 -6.38 11.05
C ARG A 135 -2.27 -7.26 12.17
N SER A 136 -3.06 -6.67 13.07
CA SER A 136 -3.70 -7.43 14.15
C SER A 136 -4.66 -8.49 13.59
N LYS A 137 -4.61 -9.69 14.16
CA LYS A 137 -5.54 -10.79 13.85
C LYS A 137 -6.99 -10.43 14.21
N LYS A 138 -7.19 -9.61 15.25
CA LYS A 138 -8.51 -9.16 15.74
C LYS A 138 -9.05 -7.91 15.01
N ASN A 139 -8.39 -7.45 13.93
CA ASN A 139 -8.84 -6.27 13.20
C ASN A 139 -10.25 -6.50 12.60
N PRO A 140 -11.26 -5.68 12.96
CA PRO A 140 -12.66 -5.88 12.50
C PRO A 140 -12.80 -5.81 10.98
N THR A 141 -11.88 -5.13 10.28
CA THR A 141 -11.89 -5.04 8.82
C THR A 141 -11.40 -6.32 8.11
N ASN A 142 -10.98 -7.35 8.85
CA ASN A 142 -10.61 -8.65 8.26
C ASN A 142 -11.77 -9.31 7.53
N LYS A 143 -13.03 -9.07 7.97
CA LYS A 143 -14.23 -9.57 7.32
C LYS A 143 -14.42 -9.11 5.85
N PHE A 144 -13.77 -8.00 5.47
CA PHE A 144 -13.83 -7.48 4.10
C PHE A 144 -12.71 -8.01 3.19
N ILE A 145 -11.82 -8.85 3.70
CA ILE A 145 -10.71 -9.43 2.94
C ILE A 145 -11.08 -10.87 2.58
N VAL A 146 -11.31 -11.13 1.30
CA VAL A 146 -11.61 -12.48 0.77
C VAL A 146 -10.34 -13.29 0.63
N LYS A 147 -9.32 -12.70 0.01
CA LYS A 147 -8.01 -13.32 -0.19
C LYS A 147 -6.90 -12.33 0.10
N ARG A 148 -5.90 -12.73 0.88
CA ARG A 148 -4.73 -11.90 1.17
C ARG A 148 -3.71 -11.96 0.03
N ARG A 149 -2.85 -10.95 -0.08
CA ARG A 149 -1.85 -10.85 -1.15
C ARG A 149 -0.89 -12.04 -1.25
N ASN A 150 -0.58 -12.70 -0.13
CA ASN A 150 0.38 -13.80 -0.06
C ASN A 150 -0.30 -15.16 0.19
N GLU A 151 -1.59 -15.26 0.01
CA GLU A 151 -2.36 -16.47 0.16
C GLU A 151 -2.39 -17.21 -1.19
N LYS A 152 -1.85 -18.46 -1.18
CA LYS A 152 -1.84 -19.34 -2.35
C LYS A 152 -3.21 -19.97 -2.56
#